data_026cc37da4314a66b1c50faa63bf643b
#
_entry.id   026cc37da4314a66b1c50faa63bf643b
#
_cell.length_a   1.000
_cell.length_b   1.000
_cell.length_c   1.000
_cell.angle_alpha   90.00
_cell.angle_beta   90.00
_cell.angle_gamma   90.00
#
_symmetry.space_group_name_H-M   'P 1'
#
loop_
_entity.id
_entity.type
_entity.pdbx_description
1 polymer ?
#
loop_
_entity_poly.entity_id
_entity_poly.type
_entity_poly.pdbx_seq_one_letter_code
_entity_poly.pdbx_strand_id
1 'polypeptide(L)'
;ALYTNANDLTNEGLVHQSKPFFTAQFHPEAHGGPTDAAYLFDVFADACSRYKAARATGSTVDQALIWPKTINDYTPPAYPKKVLLLGSGGLSIGQAGEFDYSGAQAIKALKEEGVEVVLMNPNIASVQTNVDPSQTQEERLADKGAADRVFFLPVTPDYVEAVLEKEKPDAILISMGGQTALNCGIELDESGVLAKHNCRVLGTSIET
;
A
#
# COMPACT_ATOMS: atom_id res chain seq x y z
N ALA A 1 15.58 14.31 -18.31
CA ALA A 1 14.89 13.61 -17.24
C ALA A 1 14.37 12.29 -17.76
N LEU A 2 14.31 11.28 -16.91
CA LEU A 2 13.67 10.00 -17.17
C LEU A 2 12.25 10.03 -16.55
N TYR A 3 12.16 10.51 -15.34
CA TYR A 3 10.91 10.66 -14.58
C TYR A 3 10.78 12.07 -14.02
N THR A 4 9.55 12.49 -13.88
CA THR A 4 9.17 13.77 -13.27
C THR A 4 8.04 13.53 -12.29
N ASN A 5 8.14 14.07 -11.09
CA ASN A 5 7.08 14.01 -10.08
C ASN A 5 5.85 14.78 -10.58
N ALA A 6 4.70 14.14 -10.53
CA ALA A 6 3.46 14.75 -11.00
C ALA A 6 2.92 15.87 -10.09
N ASN A 7 3.34 15.88 -8.82
CA ASN A 7 2.85 16.86 -7.84
C ASN A 7 3.59 18.20 -7.90
N ASP A 8 4.93 18.15 -8.00
CA ASP A 8 5.78 19.34 -7.88
C ASP A 8 6.74 19.54 -9.07
N LEU A 9 6.69 18.65 -10.08
CA LEU A 9 7.50 18.68 -11.27
C LEU A 9 9.01 18.53 -11.03
N THR A 10 9.43 18.05 -9.87
CA THR A 10 10.83 17.74 -9.61
C THR A 10 11.30 16.55 -10.44
N ASN A 11 12.62 16.46 -10.63
CA ASN A 11 13.24 15.38 -11.40
C ASN A 11 13.38 14.13 -10.52
N GLU A 12 12.72 13.05 -10.91
CA GLU A 12 12.70 11.77 -10.21
C GLU A 12 13.59 10.70 -10.87
N GLY A 13 14.30 11.04 -11.91
CA GLY A 13 15.23 10.12 -12.54
C GLY A 13 15.89 10.67 -13.79
N LEU A 14 17.09 10.15 -14.07
CA LEU A 14 17.89 10.54 -15.22
C LEU A 14 18.22 9.32 -16.08
N VAL A 15 18.34 9.53 -17.38
CA VAL A 15 18.89 8.55 -18.32
C VAL A 15 20.00 9.19 -19.13
N HIS A 16 21.10 8.47 -19.31
CA HIS A 16 22.19 8.91 -20.17
C HIS A 16 21.81 8.71 -21.64
N GLN A 17 22.13 9.69 -22.50
CA GLN A 17 21.70 9.68 -23.91
C GLN A 17 22.29 8.55 -24.76
N SER A 18 23.49 8.07 -24.41
CA SER A 18 24.25 7.11 -25.25
C SER A 18 24.87 5.96 -24.46
N LYS A 19 24.74 5.91 -23.15
CA LYS A 19 25.27 4.84 -22.29
C LYS A 19 24.14 4.20 -21.50
N PRO A 20 24.26 2.94 -21.10
CA PRO A 20 23.21 2.22 -20.38
C PRO A 20 23.14 2.61 -18.91
N PHE A 21 23.13 3.91 -18.61
CA PHE A 21 23.05 4.44 -17.26
C PHE A 21 21.74 5.16 -17.05
N PHE A 22 21.06 4.81 -15.98
CA PHE A 22 19.88 5.54 -15.52
C PHE A 22 19.84 5.56 -13.99
N THR A 23 19.03 6.46 -13.45
CA THR A 23 18.79 6.60 -12.02
C THR A 23 17.30 6.72 -11.75
N ALA A 24 16.87 6.29 -10.58
CA ALA A 24 15.56 6.58 -10.02
C ALA A 24 15.76 7.17 -8.62
N GLN A 25 14.99 8.22 -8.29
CA GLN A 25 15.01 8.87 -6.97
C GLN A 25 14.07 8.16 -6.00
N PHE A 26 13.02 7.52 -6.52
CA PHE A 26 12.07 6.72 -5.78
C PHE A 26 12.54 5.26 -5.62
N HIS A 27 11.80 4.46 -4.86
CA HIS A 27 12.04 3.05 -4.61
C HIS A 27 11.28 2.18 -5.63
N PRO A 28 11.91 1.74 -6.74
CA PRO A 28 11.23 0.95 -7.78
C PRO A 28 10.87 -0.47 -7.35
N GLU A 29 11.48 -0.99 -6.28
CA GLU A 29 11.14 -2.28 -5.66
C GLU A 29 9.77 -2.26 -4.98
N ALA A 30 9.33 -1.10 -4.54
CA ALA A 30 7.99 -0.73 -4.08
C ALA A 30 7.25 -1.77 -3.22
N HIS A 31 7.93 -2.46 -2.31
CA HIS A 31 7.33 -3.48 -1.45
C HIS A 31 6.15 -2.97 -0.58
N GLY A 32 6.05 -1.68 -0.36
CA GLY A 32 4.95 -1.06 0.36
C GLY A 32 3.96 -0.29 -0.53
N GLY A 33 4.03 -0.45 -1.83
CA GLY A 33 3.23 0.36 -2.76
C GLY A 33 3.05 -0.26 -4.15
N PRO A 34 2.64 0.54 -5.15
CA PRO A 34 2.46 0.07 -6.52
C PRO A 34 3.74 -0.50 -7.11
N THR A 35 3.64 -1.64 -7.80
CA THR A 35 4.78 -2.35 -8.40
C THR A 35 5.01 -2.01 -9.87
N ASP A 36 4.35 -1.00 -10.39
CA ASP A 36 4.38 -0.53 -11.77
C ASP A 36 5.76 -0.03 -12.23
N ALA A 37 6.65 0.32 -11.30
CA ALA A 37 8.03 0.69 -11.58
C ALA A 37 9.04 -0.48 -11.57
N ALA A 38 8.61 -1.70 -11.22
CA ALA A 38 9.47 -2.88 -11.12
C ALA A 38 10.16 -3.25 -12.44
N TYR A 39 9.58 -2.89 -13.60
CA TYR A 39 10.19 -3.09 -14.92
C TYR A 39 11.60 -2.47 -15.06
N LEU A 40 11.98 -1.52 -14.20
CA LEU A 40 13.32 -0.95 -14.21
C LEU A 40 14.41 -2.00 -13.94
N PHE A 41 14.11 -2.99 -13.10
CA PHE A 41 15.01 -4.11 -12.85
C PHE A 41 15.17 -4.99 -14.08
N ASP A 42 14.09 -5.20 -14.84
CA ASP A 42 14.13 -5.97 -16.10
C ASP A 42 14.96 -5.25 -17.16
N VAL A 43 14.79 -3.93 -17.29
CA VAL A 43 15.61 -3.09 -18.19
C VAL A 43 17.10 -3.20 -17.84
N PHE A 44 17.43 -3.17 -16.56
CA PHE A 44 18.81 -3.32 -16.09
C PHE A 44 19.36 -4.72 -16.33
N ALA A 45 18.61 -5.77 -15.99
CA ALA A 45 19.01 -7.17 -16.18
C ALA A 45 19.22 -7.51 -17.66
N ASP A 46 18.33 -7.03 -18.54
CA ASP A 46 18.46 -7.18 -19.99
C ASP A 46 19.75 -6.49 -20.52
N ALA A 47 20.00 -5.25 -20.10
CA ALA A 47 21.20 -4.53 -20.48
C ALA A 47 22.48 -5.27 -20.04
N CYS A 48 22.51 -5.81 -18.82
CA CYS A 48 23.62 -6.64 -18.33
C CYS A 48 23.80 -7.92 -19.16
N SER A 49 22.72 -8.59 -19.50
CA SER A 49 22.74 -9.84 -20.29
C SER A 49 23.28 -9.60 -21.69
N ARG A 50 22.81 -8.56 -22.38
CA ARG A 50 23.30 -8.16 -23.70
C ARG A 50 24.79 -7.79 -23.68
N TYR A 51 25.22 -7.05 -22.67
CA TYR A 51 26.63 -6.71 -22.49
C TYR A 51 27.51 -7.95 -22.30
N LYS A 52 27.09 -8.89 -21.46
CA LYS A 52 27.79 -10.15 -21.22
C LYS A 52 27.90 -11.00 -22.50
N ALA A 53 26.81 -11.12 -23.27
CA ALA A 53 26.77 -11.86 -24.52
C ALA A 53 27.72 -11.24 -25.58
N ALA A 54 27.66 -9.92 -25.74
CA ALA A 54 28.53 -9.23 -26.71
C ALA A 54 30.01 -9.37 -26.36
N ARG A 55 30.36 -9.31 -25.07
CA ARG A 55 31.75 -9.56 -24.64
C ARG A 55 32.22 -10.98 -24.92
N ALA A 56 31.36 -11.96 -24.75
CA ALA A 56 31.69 -13.36 -25.00
C ALA A 56 31.97 -13.65 -26.50
N THR A 57 31.34 -12.91 -27.41
CA THR A 57 31.46 -13.07 -28.86
C THR A 57 32.45 -12.08 -29.48
N GLY A 58 33.05 -11.17 -28.70
CA GLY A 58 33.91 -10.10 -29.23
C GLY A 58 33.15 -9.06 -30.07
N SER A 59 31.84 -9.03 -29.99
CA SER A 59 30.99 -8.09 -30.73
C SER A 59 30.90 -6.73 -30.06
N THR A 60 30.55 -5.70 -30.82
CA THR A 60 30.17 -4.40 -30.25
C THR A 60 28.92 -4.49 -29.43
N VAL A 61 28.97 -3.93 -28.22
CA VAL A 61 27.80 -3.87 -27.33
C VAL A 61 26.83 -2.78 -27.81
N ASP A 62 25.63 -3.16 -28.14
CA ASP A 62 24.54 -2.17 -28.22
C ASP A 62 24.22 -1.67 -26.83
N GLN A 63 24.57 -0.41 -26.56
CA GLN A 63 24.40 0.22 -25.26
C GLN A 63 23.02 0.84 -25.07
N ALA A 64 22.15 0.78 -26.07
CA ALA A 64 20.78 1.32 -25.94
C ALA A 64 19.98 0.54 -24.89
N LEU A 65 19.36 1.27 -23.99
CA LEU A 65 18.38 0.69 -23.07
C LEU A 65 17.11 0.38 -23.84
N ILE A 66 16.57 -0.83 -23.63
CA ILE A 66 15.29 -1.23 -24.22
C ILE A 66 14.21 -0.95 -23.17
N TRP A 67 13.47 0.11 -23.40
CA TRP A 67 12.33 0.48 -22.56
C TRP A 67 11.09 -0.29 -23.01
N PRO A 68 10.21 -0.71 -22.11
CA PRO A 68 8.92 -1.28 -22.48
C PRO A 68 8.16 -0.25 -23.33
N LYS A 69 7.56 -0.72 -24.41
CA LYS A 69 6.83 0.15 -25.36
C LYS A 69 5.58 0.80 -24.77
N THR A 70 5.06 0.22 -23.73
CA THR A 70 3.93 0.75 -22.98
C THR A 70 4.07 0.35 -21.51
N ILE A 71 4.05 1.34 -20.63
CA ILE A 71 3.75 1.16 -19.20
C ILE A 71 2.25 0.85 -19.03
N ASN A 72 1.49 0.81 -20.14
CA ASN A 72 0.03 0.82 -20.17
C ASN A 72 -0.64 -0.56 -20.04
N ASP A 73 0.10 -1.64 -19.86
CA ASP A 73 -0.50 -2.96 -19.60
C ASP A 73 -0.84 -3.17 -18.11
N TYR A 74 -0.46 -2.23 -17.25
CA TYR A 74 -0.94 -2.22 -15.88
C TYR A 74 -2.37 -1.66 -15.86
N THR A 75 -3.34 -2.56 -15.71
CA THR A 75 -4.69 -2.18 -15.32
C THR A 75 -4.69 -2.11 -13.79
N PRO A 76 -4.76 -0.92 -13.19
CA PRO A 76 -4.84 -0.83 -11.74
C PRO A 76 -6.05 -1.65 -11.27
N PRO A 77 -5.91 -2.41 -10.18
CA PRO A 77 -7.05 -3.12 -9.62
C PRO A 77 -8.16 -2.10 -9.29
N ALA A 78 -9.40 -2.52 -9.46
CA ALA A 78 -10.53 -1.63 -9.16
C ALA A 78 -10.37 -1.01 -7.76
N TYR A 79 -10.63 0.29 -7.65
CA TYR A 79 -10.60 0.98 -6.36
C TYR A 79 -11.57 0.28 -5.39
N PRO A 80 -11.15 0.04 -4.13
CA PRO A 80 -12.05 -0.49 -3.11
C PRO A 80 -13.12 0.56 -2.79
N LYS A 81 -14.33 0.11 -2.49
CA LYS A 81 -15.41 0.99 -2.02
C LYS A 81 -15.42 1.10 -0.51
N LYS A 82 -15.03 0.02 0.16
CA LYS A 82 -14.96 -0.09 1.62
C LYS A 82 -13.69 -0.78 2.05
N VAL A 83 -12.98 -0.21 3.01
CA VAL A 83 -11.71 -0.73 3.55
C VAL A 83 -11.83 -0.95 5.06
N LEU A 84 -11.42 -2.13 5.53
CA LEU A 84 -11.17 -2.39 6.94
C LEU A 84 -9.71 -2.02 7.26
N LEU A 85 -9.51 -1.03 8.11
CA LEU A 85 -8.19 -0.65 8.61
C LEU A 85 -7.96 -1.26 9.99
N LEU A 86 -6.89 -2.03 10.14
CA LEU A 86 -6.46 -2.55 11.44
C LEU A 86 -5.52 -1.52 12.09
N GLY A 87 -5.97 -0.96 13.19
CA GLY A 87 -5.21 0.02 13.96
C GLY A 87 -4.19 -0.63 14.90
N SER A 88 -3.41 0.20 15.56
CA SER A 88 -2.21 -0.21 16.31
C SER A 88 -2.49 -0.95 17.63
N GLY A 89 -3.71 -0.91 18.13
CA GLY A 89 -4.04 -1.56 19.41
C GLY A 89 -3.29 -0.95 20.59
N GLY A 90 -2.99 -1.80 21.58
CA GLY A 90 -2.27 -1.44 22.80
C GLY A 90 -0.77 -1.52 22.63
N LEU A 91 -0.18 -0.73 21.76
CA LEU A 91 1.27 -0.64 21.59
C LEU A 91 1.96 0.01 22.80
N SER A 92 3.26 -0.23 22.95
CA SER A 92 4.07 0.42 23.98
C SER A 92 4.13 1.94 23.75
N ILE A 93 4.30 2.67 24.86
CA ILE A 93 4.48 4.12 24.86
C ILE A 93 5.64 4.49 23.91
N GLY A 94 5.39 5.39 22.96
CA GLY A 94 6.36 5.83 21.94
C GLY A 94 6.09 5.25 20.57
N GLN A 95 5.72 3.98 20.43
CA GLN A 95 5.30 3.39 19.14
C GLN A 95 3.85 3.76 18.78
N ALA A 96 3.00 3.91 19.79
CA ALA A 96 1.60 4.27 19.58
C ALA A 96 1.44 5.57 18.79
N GLY A 97 2.26 6.60 19.06
CA GLY A 97 2.15 7.89 18.38
C GLY A 97 2.43 7.83 16.88
N GLU A 98 3.42 7.04 16.47
CA GLU A 98 3.76 6.88 15.05
C GLU A 98 2.65 6.16 14.27
N PHE A 99 2.20 5.02 14.79
CA PHE A 99 1.14 4.25 14.14
C PHE A 99 -0.22 4.96 14.20
N ASP A 100 -0.51 5.66 15.30
CA ASP A 100 -1.73 6.45 15.42
C ASP A 100 -1.77 7.57 14.37
N TYR A 101 -0.66 8.27 14.16
CA TYR A 101 -0.58 9.29 13.11
C TYR A 101 -0.71 8.69 11.71
N SER A 102 0.04 7.63 11.42
CA SER A 102 0.00 6.95 10.12
C SER A 102 -1.40 6.44 9.80
N GLY A 103 -2.06 5.81 10.78
CA GLY A 103 -3.42 5.31 10.62
C GLY A 103 -4.44 6.43 10.43
N ALA A 104 -4.31 7.55 11.18
CA ALA A 104 -5.19 8.71 11.01
C ALA A 104 -5.03 9.33 9.61
N GLN A 105 -3.79 9.44 9.10
CA GLN A 105 -3.55 9.92 7.74
C GLN A 105 -4.07 8.95 6.67
N ALA A 106 -3.95 7.64 6.90
CA ALA A 106 -4.52 6.63 5.99
C ALA A 106 -6.05 6.72 5.93
N ILE A 107 -6.73 6.88 7.09
CA ILE A 107 -8.17 7.12 7.14
C ILE A 107 -8.53 8.35 6.32
N LYS A 108 -7.85 9.46 6.57
CA LYS A 108 -8.08 10.71 5.84
C LYS A 108 -7.91 10.54 4.33
N ALA A 109 -6.82 9.93 3.89
CA ALA A 109 -6.53 9.72 2.48
C ALA A 109 -7.59 8.85 1.80
N LEU A 110 -7.98 7.73 2.42
CA LEU A 110 -9.05 6.86 1.90
C LEU A 110 -10.38 7.59 1.78
N LYS A 111 -10.73 8.40 2.79
CA LYS A 111 -11.96 9.22 2.80
C LYS A 111 -11.93 10.32 1.74
N GLU A 112 -10.77 10.93 1.46
CA GLU A 112 -10.60 11.91 0.40
C GLU A 112 -10.80 11.30 -0.99
N GLU A 113 -10.43 10.02 -1.17
CA GLU A 113 -10.67 9.22 -2.37
C GLU A 113 -12.12 8.66 -2.46
N GLY A 114 -12.98 8.97 -1.48
CA GLY A 114 -14.37 8.52 -1.47
C GLY A 114 -14.58 7.08 -1.02
N VAL A 115 -13.59 6.51 -0.32
CA VAL A 115 -13.65 5.14 0.22
C VAL A 115 -14.28 5.15 1.61
N GLU A 116 -15.23 4.25 1.87
CA GLU A 116 -15.78 4.02 3.21
C GLU A 116 -14.73 3.31 4.08
N VAL A 117 -14.45 3.85 5.26
CA VAL A 117 -13.43 3.30 6.16
C VAL A 117 -14.04 2.74 7.42
N VAL A 118 -13.81 1.46 7.65
CA VAL A 118 -14.08 0.76 8.91
C VAL A 118 -12.77 0.63 9.67
N LEU A 119 -12.70 1.16 10.87
CA LEU A 119 -11.53 1.05 11.75
C LEU A 119 -11.77 -0.02 12.81
N MET A 120 -10.81 -0.90 13.00
CA MET A 120 -10.75 -1.80 14.14
C MET A 120 -9.52 -1.48 14.97
N ASN A 121 -9.71 -0.95 16.18
CA ASN A 121 -8.65 -0.59 17.09
C ASN A 121 -9.12 -0.72 18.54
N PRO A 122 -8.53 -1.59 19.38
CA PRO A 122 -8.93 -1.75 20.78
C PRO A 122 -8.57 -0.55 21.66
N ASN A 123 -7.72 0.36 21.19
CA ASN A 123 -7.31 1.53 21.95
C ASN A 123 -8.33 2.67 21.84
N ILE A 124 -9.13 2.86 22.89
CA ILE A 124 -10.13 3.94 22.97
C ILE A 124 -9.51 5.34 23.11
N ALA A 125 -8.21 5.42 23.41
CA ALA A 125 -7.50 6.69 23.58
C ALA A 125 -6.73 7.10 22.31
N SER A 126 -6.82 6.30 21.25
CA SER A 126 -6.17 6.62 19.97
C SER A 126 -6.88 7.79 19.27
N VAL A 127 -6.10 8.66 18.62
CA VAL A 127 -6.65 9.70 17.74
C VAL A 127 -7.42 9.13 16.55
N GLN A 128 -7.11 7.90 16.13
CA GLN A 128 -7.84 7.18 15.09
C GLN A 128 -9.29 6.86 15.49
N THR A 129 -9.53 6.64 16.79
CA THR A 129 -10.83 6.25 17.35
C THR A 129 -11.65 7.43 17.88
N ASN A 130 -11.15 8.65 17.70
CA ASN A 130 -11.82 9.85 18.17
C ASN A 130 -13.03 10.15 17.29
N VAL A 131 -14.19 9.60 17.68
CA VAL A 131 -15.48 9.81 17.03
C VAL A 131 -16.28 10.73 17.93
N ASP A 132 -16.75 11.85 17.40
CA ASP A 132 -17.70 12.72 18.12
C ASP A 132 -19.06 12.00 18.22
N PRO A 133 -19.49 11.61 19.44
CA PRO A 133 -20.74 10.89 19.63
C PRO A 133 -21.96 11.74 19.30
N SER A 134 -21.82 13.05 19.18
CA SER A 134 -22.92 13.97 18.83
C SER A 134 -23.17 14.04 17.32
N GLN A 135 -22.23 13.59 16.50
CA GLN A 135 -22.38 13.60 15.04
C GLN A 135 -23.44 12.58 14.57
N THR A 136 -24.26 13.01 13.64
CA THR A 136 -25.13 12.12 12.87
C THR A 136 -24.33 11.21 11.94
N GLN A 137 -24.97 10.18 11.41
CA GLN A 137 -24.30 9.30 10.43
C GLN A 137 -23.89 10.07 9.16
N GLU A 138 -24.69 11.03 8.71
CA GLU A 138 -24.38 11.86 7.55
C GLU A 138 -23.19 12.78 7.80
N GLU A 139 -23.10 13.38 8.99
CA GLU A 139 -21.95 14.21 9.38
C GLU A 139 -20.66 13.40 9.48
N ARG A 140 -20.72 12.15 10.00
CA ARG A 140 -19.55 11.25 10.02
C ARG A 140 -19.10 10.82 8.63
N LEU A 141 -20.01 10.55 7.72
CA LEU A 141 -19.69 10.24 6.32
C LEU A 141 -19.04 11.44 5.61
N ALA A 142 -19.43 12.66 5.97
CA ALA A 142 -18.84 13.89 5.46
C ALA A 142 -17.51 14.26 6.12
N ASP A 143 -17.23 13.74 7.34
CA ASP A 143 -15.99 13.97 8.05
C ASP A 143 -14.87 13.13 7.44
N LYS A 144 -13.94 13.78 6.76
CA LYS A 144 -12.78 13.14 6.14
C LYS A 144 -11.65 12.83 7.12
N GLY A 145 -11.73 13.28 8.34
CA GLY A 145 -10.73 13.06 9.39
C GLY A 145 -10.97 11.83 10.25
N ALA A 146 -12.17 11.24 10.20
CA ALA A 146 -12.57 10.13 11.04
C ALA A 146 -13.09 8.94 10.21
N ALA A 147 -12.90 7.73 10.74
CA ALA A 147 -13.47 6.52 10.16
C ALA A 147 -15.00 6.53 10.22
N ASP A 148 -15.65 5.94 9.21
CA ASP A 148 -17.12 5.85 9.15
C ASP A 148 -17.69 4.98 10.25
N ARG A 149 -16.95 3.94 10.64
CA ARG A 149 -17.26 3.03 11.74
C ARG A 149 -16.03 2.63 12.52
N VAL A 150 -16.17 2.49 13.82
CA VAL A 150 -15.09 2.08 14.71
C VAL A 150 -15.52 0.86 15.53
N PHE A 151 -14.68 -0.17 15.53
CA PHE A 151 -14.81 -1.36 16.35
C PHE A 151 -13.70 -1.40 17.40
N PHE A 152 -14.08 -1.33 18.67
CA PHE A 152 -13.15 -1.44 19.80
C PHE A 152 -12.95 -2.91 20.18
N LEU A 153 -12.37 -3.68 19.24
CA LEU A 153 -12.17 -5.11 19.39
C LEU A 153 -10.68 -5.45 19.29
N PRO A 154 -10.23 -6.53 19.93
CA PRO A 154 -8.86 -7.02 19.76
C PRO A 154 -8.55 -7.36 18.31
N VAL A 155 -7.33 -7.04 17.85
CA VAL A 155 -6.86 -7.37 16.50
C VAL A 155 -6.39 -8.82 16.49
N THR A 156 -7.34 -9.75 16.42
CA THR A 156 -7.11 -11.19 16.29
C THR A 156 -7.97 -11.75 15.16
N PRO A 157 -7.58 -12.89 14.52
CA PRO A 157 -8.30 -13.43 13.39
C PRO A 157 -9.81 -13.61 13.61
N ASP A 158 -10.22 -14.16 14.75
CA ASP A 158 -11.63 -14.42 15.07
C ASP A 158 -12.48 -13.13 15.07
N TYR A 159 -11.96 -12.06 15.71
CA TYR A 159 -12.66 -10.79 15.77
C TYR A 159 -12.63 -10.06 14.43
N VAL A 160 -11.52 -10.17 13.69
CA VAL A 160 -11.44 -9.58 12.34
C VAL A 160 -12.41 -10.29 11.42
N GLU A 161 -12.50 -11.63 11.43
CA GLU A 161 -13.46 -12.38 10.63
C GLU A 161 -14.90 -11.95 10.94
N ALA A 162 -15.25 -11.78 12.21
CA ALA A 162 -16.58 -11.30 12.60
C ALA A 162 -16.88 -9.90 12.04
N VAL A 163 -15.90 -9.02 11.98
CA VAL A 163 -16.04 -7.69 11.35
C VAL A 163 -16.14 -7.80 9.82
N LEU A 164 -15.36 -8.69 9.18
CA LEU A 164 -15.46 -8.97 7.74
C LEU A 164 -16.86 -9.47 7.36
N GLU A 165 -17.43 -10.39 8.15
CA GLU A 165 -18.80 -10.90 7.93
C GLU A 165 -19.85 -9.80 8.01
N LYS A 166 -19.71 -8.91 8.99
CA LYS A 166 -20.67 -7.84 9.27
C LYS A 166 -20.59 -6.70 8.27
N GLU A 167 -19.38 -6.21 8.01
CA GLU A 167 -19.14 -4.99 7.24
C GLU A 167 -18.90 -5.24 5.76
N LYS A 168 -18.44 -6.45 5.40
CA LYS A 168 -18.15 -6.87 4.01
C LYS A 168 -17.28 -5.87 3.25
N PRO A 169 -16.10 -5.52 3.77
CA PRO A 169 -15.19 -4.63 3.08
C PRO A 169 -14.58 -5.32 1.85
N ASP A 170 -14.28 -4.54 0.81
CA ASP A 170 -13.60 -5.04 -0.40
C ASP A 170 -12.12 -5.31 -0.16
N ALA A 171 -11.56 -4.65 0.86
CA ALA A 171 -10.15 -4.74 1.17
C ALA A 171 -9.84 -4.50 2.66
N ILE A 172 -8.67 -4.97 3.08
CA ILE A 172 -8.11 -4.78 4.41
C ILE A 172 -6.74 -4.11 4.34
N LEU A 173 -6.50 -3.13 5.21
CA LEU A 173 -5.22 -2.44 5.34
C LEU A 173 -4.59 -2.81 6.69
N ILE A 174 -3.51 -3.59 6.65
CA ILE A 174 -2.85 -4.20 7.81
C ILE A 174 -1.58 -3.45 8.26
N SER A 175 -1.00 -2.62 7.40
CA SER A 175 0.29 -1.96 7.65
C SER A 175 0.25 -0.83 8.69
N MET A 176 -0.95 -0.38 9.08
CA MET A 176 -1.14 0.73 10.04
C MET A 176 -1.25 0.29 11.50
N GLY A 177 -1.22 -1.00 11.76
CA GLY A 177 -1.40 -1.58 13.11
C GLY A 177 -0.14 -2.25 13.70
N GLY A 178 1.03 -2.01 13.12
CA GLY A 178 2.29 -2.60 13.53
C GLY A 178 2.29 -4.12 13.41
N GLN A 179 3.20 -4.76 14.13
CA GLN A 179 3.42 -6.21 14.02
C GLN A 179 2.18 -7.05 14.36
N THR A 180 1.35 -6.59 15.28
CA THR A 180 0.10 -7.28 15.65
C THR A 180 -0.85 -7.40 14.47
N ALA A 181 -1.05 -6.31 13.73
CA ALA A 181 -1.93 -6.32 12.56
C ALA A 181 -1.33 -7.09 11.38
N LEU A 182 -0.01 -7.01 11.19
CA LEU A 182 0.70 -7.77 10.16
C LEU A 182 0.58 -9.29 10.42
N ASN A 183 0.86 -9.74 11.62
CA ASN A 183 0.72 -11.15 11.99
C ASN A 183 -0.73 -11.63 11.82
N CYS A 184 -1.71 -10.84 12.29
CA CYS A 184 -3.12 -11.15 12.10
C CYS A 184 -3.49 -11.26 10.61
N GLY A 185 -2.96 -10.38 9.76
CA GLY A 185 -3.16 -10.43 8.30
C GLY A 185 -2.63 -11.72 7.67
N ILE A 186 -1.43 -12.16 8.10
CA ILE A 186 -0.83 -13.43 7.66
C ILE A 186 -1.72 -14.62 8.05
N GLU A 187 -2.13 -14.68 9.31
CA GLU A 187 -3.00 -15.76 9.80
C GLU A 187 -4.36 -15.81 9.06
N LEU A 188 -4.94 -14.65 8.75
CA LEU A 188 -6.19 -14.54 7.98
C LEU A 188 -6.04 -15.02 6.53
N ASP A 189 -4.90 -14.78 5.92
CA ASP A 189 -4.60 -15.24 4.57
C ASP A 189 -4.34 -16.73 4.53
N GLU A 190 -3.44 -17.23 5.39
CA GLU A 190 -3.10 -18.65 5.51
C GLU A 190 -4.33 -19.53 5.84
N SER A 191 -5.24 -19.02 6.65
CA SER A 191 -6.51 -19.72 6.97
C SER A 191 -7.56 -19.63 5.87
N GLY A 192 -7.33 -18.83 4.81
CA GLY A 192 -8.26 -18.63 3.71
C GLY A 192 -9.44 -17.71 4.03
N VAL A 193 -9.45 -17.06 5.18
CA VAL A 193 -10.52 -16.14 5.59
C VAL A 193 -10.65 -14.96 4.64
N LEU A 194 -9.54 -14.37 4.21
CA LEU A 194 -9.56 -13.24 3.28
C LEU A 194 -10.19 -13.65 1.93
N ALA A 195 -9.82 -14.82 1.41
CA ALA A 195 -10.39 -15.35 0.18
C ALA A 195 -11.89 -15.68 0.33
N LYS A 196 -12.30 -16.27 1.46
CA LYS A 196 -13.71 -16.56 1.79
C LYS A 196 -14.58 -15.30 1.73
N HIS A 197 -14.06 -14.17 2.21
CA HIS A 197 -14.79 -12.90 2.24
C HIS A 197 -14.54 -12.01 1.02
N ASN A 198 -13.76 -12.50 0.03
CA ASN A 198 -13.36 -11.71 -1.15
C ASN A 198 -12.73 -10.36 -0.77
N CYS A 199 -11.94 -10.36 0.30
CA CYS A 199 -11.29 -9.20 0.87
C CYS A 199 -9.80 -9.22 0.51
N ARG A 200 -9.33 -8.26 -0.26
CA ARG A 200 -7.91 -8.18 -0.68
C ARG A 200 -7.09 -7.37 0.31
N VAL A 201 -5.81 -7.69 0.42
CA VAL A 201 -4.86 -6.89 1.22
C VAL A 201 -4.40 -5.67 0.42
N LEU A 202 -4.36 -4.51 1.07
CA LEU A 202 -3.82 -3.26 0.54
C LEU A 202 -2.50 -2.92 1.22
N GLY A 203 -1.64 -2.21 0.48
CA GLY A 203 -0.30 -1.84 0.93
C GLY A 203 0.67 -2.98 0.76
N THR A 204 1.43 -3.30 1.80
CA THR A 204 2.42 -4.38 1.78
C THR A 204 1.74 -5.73 1.53
N SER A 205 2.22 -6.46 0.53
CA SER A 205 1.77 -7.82 0.22
C SER A 205 2.14 -8.78 1.35
N ILE A 206 1.31 -9.81 1.58
CA ILE A 206 1.60 -10.85 2.58
C ILE A 206 2.78 -11.72 2.15
N GLU A 207 3.03 -11.84 0.86
CA GLU A 207 4.15 -12.60 0.29
C GLU A 207 5.52 -11.90 0.45
N THR A 208 5.53 -10.67 0.99
CA THR A 208 6.75 -9.86 1.18
C THR A 208 7.37 -10.12 2.54
#